data_059514d96ab885a5d2b4127d8c1389dd
#
_entry.id   059514d96ab885a5d2b4127d8c1389dd
#
_cell.length_a   1.000
_cell.length_b   1.000
_cell.length_c   1.000
_cell.angle_alpha   90.00
_cell.angle_beta   90.00
_cell.angle_gamma   90.00
#
_symmetry.space_group_name_H-M   'P 1'
#
loop_
_entity.id
_entity.type
_entity.pdbx_description
1 polymer ?
#
loop_
_entity_poly.entity_id
_entity_poly.type
_entity_poly.pdbx_seq_one_letter_code
_entity_poly.pdbx_strand_id
1 'polypeptide(L)'
;ILNMPRRPDVNTLQSYYAAAMMTPAMRWFCRKSGKKQFSDGKLASLRAAAKLRAADRNPYSWNMDFFEYPDGSGFESRFTRCGICEIMKKLGLYDLTPALCHLDYTMAEAGGTTDFVREYTLASGGPYCDCGYHKKK
;
A
#
# COMPACT_ATOMS: atom_id res chain seq x y z
N ILE A 1 -2.69 -17.33 -12.18
CA ILE A 1 -4.13 -17.02 -12.22
C ILE A 1 -4.66 -17.22 -13.65
N LEU A 2 -4.04 -16.64 -14.68
CA LEU A 2 -4.50 -16.74 -16.07
C LEU A 2 -4.58 -18.19 -16.58
N ASN A 3 -3.72 -19.08 -16.07
CA ASN A 3 -3.63 -20.49 -16.47
C ASN A 3 -4.19 -21.45 -15.40
N MET A 4 -4.86 -20.95 -14.36
CA MET A 4 -5.47 -21.81 -13.35
C MET A 4 -6.78 -22.41 -13.86
N PRO A 5 -7.06 -23.69 -13.58
CA PRO A 5 -8.31 -24.34 -13.97
C PRO A 5 -9.55 -23.66 -13.38
N ARG A 6 -9.41 -23.06 -12.22
CA ARG A 6 -10.44 -22.27 -11.54
C ARG A 6 -9.84 -20.97 -11.03
N ARG A 7 -10.48 -19.86 -11.39
CA ARG A 7 -10.10 -18.54 -10.92
C ARG A 7 -10.40 -18.41 -9.41
N PRO A 8 -9.43 -17.97 -8.57
CA PRO A 8 -9.67 -17.73 -7.17
C PRO A 8 -10.56 -16.49 -6.97
N ASP A 9 -11.34 -16.46 -5.90
CA ASP A 9 -11.97 -15.24 -5.43
C ASP A 9 -10.97 -14.30 -4.74
N VAL A 10 -11.39 -13.06 -4.46
CA VAL A 10 -10.55 -12.01 -3.89
C VAL A 10 -9.97 -12.43 -2.52
N ASN A 11 -10.79 -13.04 -1.64
CA ASN A 11 -10.37 -13.40 -0.28
C ASN A 11 -9.34 -14.54 -0.31
N THR A 12 -9.56 -15.53 -1.15
CA THR A 12 -8.61 -16.63 -1.37
C THR A 12 -7.28 -16.10 -1.89
N LEU A 13 -7.31 -15.22 -2.89
CA LEU A 13 -6.10 -14.60 -3.46
C LEU A 13 -5.36 -13.74 -2.43
N GLN A 14 -6.10 -12.95 -1.63
CA GLN A 14 -5.56 -12.14 -0.55
C GLN A 14 -4.79 -12.98 0.47
N SER A 15 -5.38 -14.09 0.90
CA SER A 15 -4.76 -15.01 1.87
C SER A 15 -3.48 -15.62 1.31
N TYR A 16 -3.50 -16.11 0.07
CA TYR A 16 -2.30 -16.63 -0.58
C TYR A 16 -1.21 -15.58 -0.77
N TYR A 17 -1.59 -14.37 -1.19
CA TYR A 17 -0.65 -13.29 -1.42
C TYR A 17 0.01 -12.84 -0.11
N ALA A 18 -0.78 -12.66 0.95
CA ALA A 18 -0.26 -12.33 2.28
C ALA A 18 0.70 -13.42 2.80
N ALA A 19 0.32 -14.69 2.69
CA ALA A 19 1.17 -15.81 3.12
C ALA A 19 2.49 -15.87 2.32
N ALA A 20 2.42 -15.70 1.01
CA ALA A 20 3.61 -15.72 0.14
C ALA A 20 4.57 -14.55 0.43
N MET A 21 4.02 -13.36 0.70
CA MET A 21 4.83 -12.17 0.98
C MET A 21 5.39 -12.15 2.40
N MET A 22 4.68 -12.68 3.40
CA MET A 22 5.06 -12.62 4.81
C MET A 22 6.03 -13.72 5.24
N THR A 23 7.12 -13.89 4.49
CA THR A 23 8.25 -14.76 4.88
C THR A 23 8.89 -14.28 6.19
N PRO A 24 9.66 -15.13 6.89
CA PRO A 24 10.41 -14.71 8.11
C PRO A 24 11.30 -13.49 7.86
N ALA A 25 11.97 -13.43 6.72
CA ALA A 25 12.81 -12.29 6.32
C ALA A 25 11.97 -11.01 6.12
N MET A 26 10.81 -11.10 5.46
CA MET A 26 9.92 -9.95 5.27
C MET A 26 9.35 -9.46 6.62
N ARG A 27 8.94 -10.37 7.51
CA ARG A 27 8.47 -10.00 8.85
C ARG A 27 9.55 -9.27 9.65
N TRP A 28 10.80 -9.76 9.59
CA TRP A 28 11.93 -9.09 10.22
C TRP A 28 12.15 -7.69 9.63
N PHE A 29 12.10 -7.56 8.29
CA PHE A 29 12.21 -6.28 7.60
C PHE A 29 11.10 -5.30 8.02
N CYS A 30 9.83 -5.76 8.07
CA CYS A 30 8.70 -4.94 8.51
C CYS A 30 8.90 -4.41 9.93
N ARG A 31 9.34 -5.27 10.88
CA ARG A 31 9.63 -4.86 12.27
C ARG A 31 10.75 -3.82 12.34
N LYS A 32 11.83 -4.02 11.58
CA LYS A 32 12.96 -3.08 11.54
C LYS A 32 12.55 -1.74 10.92
N SER A 33 11.79 -1.78 9.84
CA SER A 33 11.28 -0.60 9.14
C SER A 33 10.24 0.13 10.00
N GLY A 34 9.33 -0.60 10.64
CA GLY A 34 8.28 -0.05 11.50
C GLY A 34 8.84 0.84 12.60
N LYS A 35 9.94 0.44 13.26
CA LYS A 35 10.61 1.26 14.29
C LYS A 35 11.04 2.64 13.80
N LYS A 36 11.22 2.82 12.50
CA LYS A 36 11.64 4.09 11.88
C LYS A 36 10.51 4.81 11.14
N GLN A 37 9.29 4.24 11.16
CA GLN A 37 8.16 4.70 10.33
C GLN A 37 7.85 6.19 10.51
N PHE A 38 7.98 6.70 11.73
CA PHE A 38 7.66 8.08 12.09
C PHE A 38 8.90 8.91 12.43
N SER A 39 10.10 8.48 12.05
CA SER A 39 11.31 9.27 12.24
C SER A 39 11.38 10.43 11.24
N ASP A 40 12.01 11.54 11.64
CA ASP A 40 12.17 12.73 10.79
C ASP A 40 12.81 12.40 9.45
N GLY A 41 13.82 11.52 9.43
CA GLY A 41 14.45 11.06 8.20
C GLY A 41 13.50 10.31 7.28
N LYS A 42 12.59 9.48 7.84
CA LYS A 42 11.58 8.78 7.06
C LYS A 42 10.56 9.76 6.50
N LEU A 43 10.07 10.70 7.30
CA LEU A 43 9.10 11.71 6.87
C LEU A 43 9.71 12.60 5.78
N ALA A 44 10.95 13.05 5.95
CA ALA A 44 11.67 13.82 4.93
C ALA A 44 11.80 13.04 3.61
N SER A 45 12.12 11.73 3.68
CA SER A 45 12.18 10.85 2.51
C SER A 45 10.83 10.73 1.80
N LEU A 46 9.72 10.62 2.54
CA LEU A 46 8.37 10.54 1.98
C LEU A 46 7.97 11.85 1.30
N ARG A 47 8.28 13.01 1.91
CA ARG A 47 8.07 14.34 1.27
C ARG A 47 8.84 14.48 -0.04
N ALA A 48 10.10 14.04 -0.06
CA ALA A 48 10.91 14.05 -1.28
C ALA A 48 10.35 13.10 -2.35
N ALA A 49 9.92 11.90 -1.96
CA ALA A 49 9.30 10.94 -2.85
C ALA A 49 7.99 11.49 -3.46
N ALA A 50 7.16 12.16 -2.67
CA ALA A 50 5.91 12.78 -3.16
C ALA A 50 6.19 13.81 -4.25
N LYS A 51 7.20 14.69 -4.06
CA LYS A 51 7.61 15.66 -5.08
C LYS A 51 8.06 15.01 -6.38
N LEU A 52 8.86 13.94 -6.29
CA LEU A 52 9.32 13.20 -7.48
C LEU A 52 8.16 12.50 -8.18
N ARG A 53 7.25 11.90 -7.42
CA ARG A 53 6.09 11.17 -7.96
C ARG A 53 5.05 12.10 -8.59
N ALA A 54 4.89 13.31 -8.11
CA ALA A 54 4.00 14.32 -8.72
C ALA A 54 4.39 14.64 -10.17
N ALA A 55 5.68 14.62 -10.49
CA ALA A 55 6.20 14.86 -11.84
C ALA A 55 6.20 13.62 -12.76
N ASP A 56 6.04 12.43 -12.21
CA ASP A 56 6.08 11.17 -12.96
C ASP A 56 4.85 11.03 -13.87
N ARG A 57 5.07 10.83 -15.17
CA ARG A 57 4.03 10.67 -16.20
C ARG A 57 3.84 9.22 -16.65
N ASN A 58 4.63 8.28 -16.14
CA ASN A 58 4.51 6.87 -16.49
C ASN A 58 3.17 6.31 -15.96
N PRO A 59 2.26 5.80 -16.82
CA PRO A 59 0.96 5.27 -16.39
C PRO A 59 1.08 4.04 -15.49
N TYR A 60 2.20 3.31 -15.56
CA TYR A 60 2.47 2.12 -14.73
C TYR A 60 3.21 2.43 -13.43
N SER A 61 3.37 3.71 -13.11
CA SER A 61 3.94 4.16 -11.86
C SER A 61 2.84 4.60 -10.88
N TRP A 62 3.23 5.00 -9.70
CA TRP A 62 2.36 5.64 -8.70
C TRP A 62 2.72 7.11 -8.63
N ASN A 63 1.71 7.98 -8.50
CA ASN A 63 1.92 9.29 -7.92
C ASN A 63 1.44 9.29 -6.48
N MET A 64 2.02 10.17 -5.67
CA MET A 64 1.77 10.20 -4.25
C MET A 64 1.75 11.65 -3.77
N ASP A 65 0.69 12.03 -3.08
CA ASP A 65 0.67 13.21 -2.22
C ASP A 65 0.97 12.76 -0.78
N PHE A 66 1.56 13.65 0.00
CA PHE A 66 1.98 13.33 1.36
C PHE A 66 1.47 14.40 2.34
N PHE A 67 0.77 13.98 3.38
CA PHE A 67 0.18 14.84 4.39
C PHE A 67 0.57 14.33 5.78
N GLU A 68 1.13 15.20 6.60
CA GLU A 68 1.30 14.92 8.02
C GLU A 68 0.07 15.37 8.79
N TYR A 69 -0.36 14.57 9.76
CA TYR A 69 -1.47 14.97 10.61
C TYR A 69 -1.06 16.10 11.56
N PRO A 70 -1.86 17.18 11.68
CA PRO A 70 -1.49 18.37 12.47
C PRO A 70 -1.25 18.06 13.96
N ASP A 71 -1.88 17.01 14.48
CA ASP A 71 -1.73 16.56 15.86
C ASP A 71 -0.47 15.71 16.10
N GLY A 72 0.33 15.48 15.06
CA GLY A 72 1.52 14.64 15.13
C GLY A 72 1.25 13.15 15.31
N SER A 73 0.00 12.69 15.16
CA SER A 73 -0.37 11.28 15.33
C SER A 73 0.16 10.36 14.21
N GLY A 74 0.56 10.94 13.07
CA GLY A 74 1.04 10.16 11.94
C GLY A 74 1.01 10.95 10.63
N PHE A 75 0.75 10.23 9.53
CA PHE A 75 0.69 10.81 8.19
C PHE A 75 -0.22 10.00 7.26
N GLU A 76 -0.58 10.61 6.14
CA GLU A 76 -1.26 9.97 5.01
C GLU A 76 -0.39 10.03 3.76
N SER A 77 -0.28 8.90 3.05
CA SER A 77 0.20 8.85 1.67
C SER A 77 -1.00 8.62 0.76
N ARG A 78 -1.34 9.63 -0.05
CA ARG A 78 -2.50 9.58 -0.94
C ARG A 78 -2.06 9.29 -2.36
N PHE A 79 -2.62 8.23 -2.94
CA PHE A 79 -2.30 7.82 -4.32
C PHE A 79 -3.50 8.07 -5.22
N THR A 80 -3.31 8.91 -6.24
CA THR A 80 -4.33 9.22 -7.26
C THR A 80 -4.10 8.46 -8.56
N ARG A 81 -2.98 7.72 -8.66
CA ARG A 81 -2.65 6.79 -9.75
C ARG A 81 -1.98 5.55 -9.19
N CYS A 82 -2.34 4.38 -9.71
CA CYS A 82 -1.79 3.09 -9.32
C CYS A 82 -1.41 2.26 -10.54
N GLY A 83 -0.11 2.02 -10.73
CA GLY A 83 0.39 1.21 -11.84
C GLY A 83 -0.08 -0.25 -11.80
N ILE A 84 -0.32 -0.80 -10.60
CA ILE A 84 -0.91 -2.14 -10.46
C ILE A 84 -2.33 -2.15 -11.04
N CYS A 85 -3.17 -1.15 -10.76
CA CYS A 85 -4.49 -1.06 -11.35
C CYS A 85 -4.45 -1.06 -12.89
N GLU A 86 -3.50 -0.32 -13.48
CA GLU A 86 -3.36 -0.26 -14.94
C GLU A 86 -2.90 -1.61 -15.53
N ILE A 87 -1.97 -2.30 -14.89
CA ILE A 87 -1.54 -3.63 -15.32
C ILE A 87 -2.68 -4.64 -15.18
N MET A 88 -3.39 -4.64 -14.05
CA MET A 88 -4.48 -5.57 -13.78
C MET A 88 -5.67 -5.36 -14.74
N LYS A 89 -5.96 -4.11 -15.13
CA LYS A 89 -6.94 -3.81 -16.18
C LYS A 89 -6.52 -4.43 -17.52
N LYS A 90 -5.27 -4.26 -17.94
CA LYS A 90 -4.77 -4.86 -19.19
C LYS A 90 -4.83 -6.37 -19.20
N LEU A 91 -4.63 -7.01 -18.05
CA LEU A 91 -4.69 -8.47 -17.90
C LEU A 91 -6.11 -9.00 -17.74
N GLY A 92 -7.15 -8.14 -17.67
CA GLY A 92 -8.53 -8.55 -17.38
C GLY A 92 -8.72 -9.12 -15.97
N LEU A 93 -7.89 -8.65 -15.01
CA LEU A 93 -7.86 -9.12 -13.62
C LEU A 93 -8.13 -8.00 -12.62
N TYR A 94 -8.70 -6.87 -13.07
CA TYR A 94 -8.88 -5.68 -12.24
C TYR A 94 -9.72 -5.94 -10.98
N ASP A 95 -10.72 -6.79 -11.06
CA ASP A 95 -11.58 -7.20 -9.94
C ASP A 95 -10.82 -7.95 -8.82
N LEU A 96 -9.63 -8.51 -9.12
CA LEU A 96 -8.75 -9.16 -8.13
C LEU A 96 -7.75 -8.18 -7.50
N THR A 97 -7.65 -6.94 -8.00
CA THR A 97 -6.68 -5.94 -7.49
C THR A 97 -6.84 -5.64 -5.99
N PRO A 98 -8.06 -5.60 -5.41
CA PRO A 98 -8.23 -5.38 -3.97
C PRO A 98 -7.47 -6.38 -3.09
N ALA A 99 -7.28 -7.62 -3.55
CA ALA A 99 -6.49 -8.62 -2.83
C ALA A 99 -5.02 -8.19 -2.64
N LEU A 100 -4.45 -7.51 -3.64
CA LEU A 100 -3.08 -7.00 -3.59
C LEU A 100 -2.98 -5.78 -2.65
N CYS A 101 -4.00 -4.92 -2.66
CA CYS A 101 -4.06 -3.73 -1.82
C CYS A 101 -4.10 -4.07 -0.32
N HIS A 102 -4.62 -5.24 0.06
CA HIS A 102 -4.69 -5.67 1.46
C HIS A 102 -3.31 -5.92 2.09
N LEU A 103 -2.26 -6.09 1.28
CA LEU A 103 -0.91 -6.30 1.79
C LEU A 103 -0.43 -5.15 2.68
N ASP A 104 -0.90 -3.92 2.46
CA ASP A 104 -0.53 -2.76 3.28
C ASP A 104 -0.91 -2.96 4.75
N TYR A 105 -2.11 -3.49 5.03
CA TYR A 105 -2.55 -3.86 6.38
C TYR A 105 -1.65 -4.93 6.99
N THR A 106 -1.38 -5.99 6.22
CA THR A 106 -0.53 -7.11 6.67
C THR A 106 0.90 -6.64 7.00
N MET A 107 1.46 -5.75 6.20
CA MET A 107 2.79 -5.19 6.44
C MET A 107 2.83 -4.23 7.64
N ALA A 108 1.82 -3.39 7.81
CA ALA A 108 1.71 -2.48 8.94
C ALA A 108 1.57 -3.27 10.26
N GLU A 109 0.72 -4.30 10.29
CA GLU A 109 0.58 -5.20 11.42
C GLU A 109 1.90 -5.89 11.77
N ALA A 110 2.59 -6.44 10.77
CA ALA A 110 3.89 -7.07 10.95
C ALA A 110 4.97 -6.09 11.44
N GLY A 111 4.85 -4.80 11.12
CA GLY A 111 5.71 -3.72 11.61
C GLY A 111 5.50 -3.41 13.08
N GLY A 112 4.29 -3.56 13.57
CA GLY A 112 3.91 -3.50 14.99
C GLY A 112 3.82 -2.10 15.60
N THR A 113 4.13 -1.03 14.86
CA THR A 113 4.21 0.36 15.36
C THR A 113 3.14 1.28 14.77
N THR A 114 2.33 0.76 13.86
CA THR A 114 1.42 1.54 13.04
C THR A 114 0.03 0.94 13.06
N ASP A 115 -0.98 1.76 13.29
CA ASP A 115 -2.36 1.48 12.94
C ASP A 115 -2.59 2.03 11.53
N PHE A 116 -2.77 1.11 10.57
CA PHE A 116 -3.03 1.47 9.19
C PHE A 116 -4.52 1.61 8.96
N VAL A 117 -4.94 2.73 8.39
CA VAL A 117 -6.35 3.02 8.07
C VAL A 117 -6.48 3.43 6.61
N ARG A 118 -7.58 2.99 5.97
CA ARG A 118 -7.88 3.35 4.59
C ARG A 118 -9.37 3.18 4.33
N GLU A 119 -10.01 4.21 3.81
CA GLU A 119 -11.42 4.21 3.42
C GLU A 119 -11.58 3.92 1.94
N TYR A 120 -10.71 4.50 1.10
CA TYR A 120 -10.81 4.42 -0.36
C TYR A 120 -9.64 3.66 -0.97
N THR A 121 -9.89 2.96 -2.07
CA THR A 121 -8.85 2.47 -2.98
C THR A 121 -9.24 2.69 -4.42
N LEU A 122 -8.27 3.01 -5.26
CA LEU A 122 -8.45 3.02 -6.72
C LEU A 122 -8.90 1.66 -7.24
N ALA A 123 -8.44 0.58 -6.61
CA ALA A 123 -8.80 -0.79 -6.97
C ALA A 123 -10.27 -1.12 -6.73
N SER A 124 -10.93 -0.43 -5.81
CA SER A 124 -12.36 -0.58 -5.49
C SER A 124 -13.23 0.54 -6.08
N GLY A 125 -12.67 1.31 -7.01
CA GLY A 125 -13.39 2.40 -7.68
C GLY A 125 -13.44 3.72 -6.89
N GLY A 126 -12.69 3.83 -5.80
CA GLY A 126 -12.55 5.08 -5.06
C GLY A 126 -11.77 6.14 -5.83
N PRO A 127 -11.88 7.42 -5.45
CA PRO A 127 -11.22 8.53 -6.15
C PRO A 127 -9.69 8.55 -5.97
N TYR A 128 -9.19 7.91 -4.93
CA TYR A 128 -7.78 7.77 -4.57
C TYR A 128 -7.61 6.62 -3.57
N CYS A 129 -6.36 6.31 -3.21
CA CYS A 129 -6.06 5.47 -2.04
C CYS A 129 -5.57 6.39 -0.90
N ASP A 130 -6.29 6.44 0.21
CA ASP A 130 -5.99 7.23 1.42
C ASP A 130 -5.25 6.36 2.44
N CYS A 131 -3.98 6.12 2.18
CA CYS A 131 -3.16 5.28 3.06
C CYS A 131 -2.72 6.05 4.30
N GLY A 132 -3.51 5.97 5.37
CA GLY A 132 -3.26 6.61 6.65
C GLY A 132 -2.42 5.71 7.59
N TYR A 133 -1.39 6.29 8.17
CA TYR A 133 -0.48 5.63 9.10
C TYR A 133 -0.51 6.38 10.44
N HIS A 134 -1.11 5.79 11.46
CA HIS A 134 -1.16 6.34 12.81
C HIS A 134 -0.17 5.62 13.73
N LYS A 135 0.50 6.38 14.61
CA LYS A 135 1.34 5.81 15.66
C LYS A 135 0.48 4.95 16.57
N LYS A 136 0.87 3.70 16.79
CA LYS A 136 0.25 2.89 17.85
C LYS A 136 0.50 3.54 19.21
N LYS A 137 -0.54 3.60 20.03
CA LYS A 137 -0.46 4.01 21.44
C LYS A 137 0.14 2.90 22.29
#